data_1e099e262d126cbd87b5ecde4f676cae
#
_entry.id   1e099e262d126cbd87b5ecde4f676cae
#
_cell.length_a   1.000
_cell.length_b   1.000
_cell.length_c   1.000
_cell.angle_alpha   90.00
_cell.angle_beta   90.00
_cell.angle_gamma   90.00
#
_symmetry.space_group_name_H-M   'P 1'
#
loop_
_entity.id
_entity.type
_entity.pdbx_description
1 polymer ?
#
loop_
_entity_poly.entity_id
_entity_poly.type
_entity_poly.pdbx_seq_one_letter_code
_entity_poly.pdbx_strand_id
1 'polypeptide(L)'
;MYIEFPLPVDHHIRQMMIPRLHDEIRRWAHTHNINYSNATVEYSSERNTERLYLRNDRATELFCISWNPSNPDFQQYRLRKDV
;
A
#
# COMPACT_ATOMS: atom_id res chain seq x y z
N MET A 1 -1.35 3.25 -12.65
CA MET A 1 -0.59 2.21 -11.91
C MET A 1 -1.04 2.19 -10.46
N TYR A 2 -0.91 1.05 -9.82
CA TYR A 2 -1.19 0.93 -8.39
C TYR A 2 -0.22 -0.07 -7.75
N ILE A 3 -0.08 0.05 -6.42
CA ILE A 3 0.73 -0.86 -5.62
C ILE A 3 -0.21 -1.89 -4.98
N GLU A 4 0.16 -3.17 -5.08
CA GLU A 4 -0.64 -4.25 -4.54
C GLU A 4 0.11 -4.96 -3.41
N PHE A 5 -0.48 -4.97 -2.22
CA PHE A 5 0.07 -5.65 -1.05
C PHE A 5 -0.66 -6.97 -0.82
N PRO A 6 0.03 -8.11 -0.88
CA PRO A 6 -0.60 -9.38 -0.56
C PRO A 6 -0.97 -9.45 0.93
N LEU A 7 -2.12 -10.02 1.22
CA LEU A 7 -2.62 -10.16 2.58
C LEU A 7 -2.62 -11.62 3.00
N PRO A 8 -2.52 -11.91 4.31
CA PRO A 8 -2.67 -13.26 4.82
C PRO A 8 -4.04 -13.83 4.51
N VAL A 9 -4.11 -15.15 4.34
CA VAL A 9 -5.37 -15.84 4.12
C VAL A 9 -6.21 -15.86 5.41
N ASP A 10 -5.55 -15.94 6.57
CA ASP A 10 -6.23 -15.95 7.86
C ASP A 10 -6.94 -14.62 8.11
N HIS A 11 -8.24 -14.68 8.32
CA HIS A 11 -9.08 -13.49 8.48
C HIS A 11 -8.67 -12.63 9.67
N HIS A 12 -8.34 -13.24 10.82
CA HIS A 12 -7.95 -12.49 12.02
C HIS A 12 -6.63 -11.77 11.82
N ILE A 13 -5.65 -12.44 11.24
CA ILE A 13 -4.35 -11.84 10.95
C ILE A 13 -4.50 -10.69 9.97
N ARG A 14 -5.29 -10.88 8.93
CA ARG A 14 -5.58 -9.85 7.92
C ARG A 14 -6.22 -8.62 8.54
N GLN A 15 -7.21 -8.81 9.42
CA GLN A 15 -7.89 -7.71 10.10
C GLN A 15 -6.96 -6.92 11.02
N MET A 16 -5.97 -7.57 11.59
CA MET A 16 -4.96 -6.90 12.40
C MET A 16 -3.92 -6.15 11.54
N MET A 17 -3.59 -6.69 10.38
CA MET A 17 -2.55 -6.12 9.53
C MET A 17 -3.01 -4.89 8.74
N ILE A 18 -4.26 -4.85 8.31
CA ILE A 18 -4.77 -3.76 7.46
C ILE A 18 -4.58 -2.38 8.10
N PRO A 19 -4.98 -2.14 9.36
CA PRO A 19 -4.74 -0.83 9.98
C PRO A 19 -3.26 -0.47 10.10
N ARG A 20 -2.41 -1.46 10.36
CA ARG A 20 -0.97 -1.25 10.46
C ARG A 20 -0.36 -0.88 9.12
N LEU A 21 -0.82 -1.51 8.04
CA LEU A 21 -0.39 -1.17 6.69
C LEU A 21 -0.80 0.27 6.35
N HIS A 22 -2.03 0.65 6.67
CA HIS A 22 -2.51 2.02 6.43
C HIS A 22 -1.67 3.05 7.21
N ASP A 23 -1.28 2.74 8.45
CA ASP A 23 -0.43 3.63 9.24
C ASP A 23 0.96 3.77 8.62
N GLU A 24 1.54 2.70 8.11
CA GLU A 24 2.84 2.74 7.42
C GLU A 24 2.76 3.57 6.14
N ILE A 25 1.70 3.41 5.37
CA ILE A 25 1.49 4.20 4.15
C ILE A 25 1.33 5.68 4.48
N ARG A 26 0.54 5.99 5.52
CA ARG A 26 0.33 7.37 5.96
C ARG A 26 1.65 8.00 6.42
N ARG A 27 2.47 7.26 7.14
CA ARG A 27 3.79 7.71 7.60
C ARG A 27 4.71 7.99 6.42
N TRP A 28 4.73 7.09 5.44
CA TRP A 28 5.50 7.29 4.21
C TRP A 28 5.05 8.55 3.48
N ALA A 29 3.76 8.73 3.31
CA ALA A 29 3.20 9.90 2.63
C ALA A 29 3.61 11.20 3.35
N HIS A 30 3.50 11.22 4.67
CA HIS A 30 3.90 12.37 5.48
C HIS A 30 5.38 12.70 5.31
N THR A 31 6.24 11.69 5.36
CA THR A 31 7.69 11.85 5.20
C THR A 31 8.06 12.47 3.85
N HIS A 32 7.31 12.15 2.82
CA HIS A 32 7.57 12.63 1.46
C HIS A 32 6.68 13.80 1.03
N ASN A 33 6.02 14.45 1.97
CA ASN A 33 5.13 15.59 1.70
C ASN A 33 4.00 15.28 0.71
N ILE A 34 3.53 14.04 0.73
CA ILE A 34 2.40 13.63 -0.09
C ILE A 34 1.14 13.72 0.77
N ASN A 35 0.14 14.45 0.28
CA ASN A 35 -1.14 14.54 0.97
C ASN A 35 -1.83 13.17 0.88
N TYR A 36 -2.09 12.57 2.03
CA TYR A 36 -2.71 11.25 2.11
C TYR A 36 -4.10 11.21 1.46
N SER A 37 -4.79 12.35 1.40
CA SER A 37 -6.07 12.43 0.68
C SER A 37 -5.96 12.17 -0.82
N ASN A 38 -4.74 12.23 -1.37
CA ASN A 38 -4.46 11.92 -2.77
C ASN A 38 -4.11 10.43 -2.97
N ALA A 39 -4.24 9.64 -1.92
CA ALA A 39 -4.04 8.20 -1.96
C ALA A 39 -5.35 7.50 -1.66
N THR A 40 -5.66 6.48 -2.44
CA THR A 40 -6.83 5.63 -2.21
C THR A 40 -6.35 4.21 -1.93
N VAL A 41 -6.85 3.63 -0.84
CA VAL A 41 -6.52 2.24 -0.48
C VAL A 41 -7.81 1.42 -0.56
N GLU A 42 -7.78 0.37 -1.37
CA GLU A 42 -8.94 -0.48 -1.61
C GLU A 42 -8.62 -1.96 -1.41
N TYR A 43 -9.54 -2.65 -0.76
CA TYR A 43 -9.44 -4.10 -0.61
C TYR A 43 -9.96 -4.81 -1.85
N SER A 44 -9.19 -5.78 -2.34
CA SER A 44 -9.61 -6.64 -3.44
C SER A 44 -9.83 -8.06 -2.91
N SER A 45 -11.09 -8.48 -2.83
CA SER A 45 -11.44 -9.83 -2.38
C SER A 45 -11.00 -10.91 -3.37
N GLU A 46 -11.04 -10.60 -4.66
CA GLU A 46 -10.61 -11.54 -5.71
C GLU A 46 -9.17 -11.99 -5.55
N ARG A 47 -8.30 -11.04 -5.22
CA ARG A 47 -6.87 -11.29 -5.13
C ARG A 47 -6.36 -11.33 -3.70
N ASN A 48 -7.24 -11.06 -2.72
CA ASN A 48 -6.90 -10.97 -1.31
C ASN A 48 -5.73 -10.01 -1.08
N THR A 49 -5.87 -8.79 -1.58
CA THR A 49 -4.83 -7.78 -1.51
C THR A 49 -5.40 -6.42 -1.12
N GLU A 50 -4.54 -5.55 -0.57
CA GLU A 50 -4.81 -4.12 -0.47
C GLU A 50 -4.14 -3.43 -1.65
N ARG A 51 -4.87 -2.56 -2.32
CA ARG A 51 -4.39 -1.82 -3.48
C ARG A 51 -4.23 -0.35 -3.12
N LEU A 52 -3.03 0.16 -3.31
CA LEU A 52 -2.73 1.57 -3.08
C LEU A 52 -2.70 2.30 -4.42
N TYR A 53 -3.64 3.22 -4.61
CA TYR A 53 -3.68 4.10 -5.77
C TYR A 53 -3.14 5.47 -5.34
N LEU A 54 -2.08 5.91 -5.98
CA LEU A 54 -1.55 7.25 -5.78
C LEU A 54 -2.00 8.15 -6.92
N ARG A 55 -2.04 9.46 -6.65
CA ARG A 55 -2.61 10.44 -7.56
C ARG A 55 -2.03 10.40 -8.96
N ASN A 56 -0.74 10.13 -9.08
CA ASN A 56 -0.07 10.08 -10.37
C ASN A 56 1.05 9.05 -10.36
N ASP A 57 1.53 8.73 -11.56
CA ASP A 57 2.55 7.71 -11.73
C ASP A 57 3.88 8.10 -11.10
N ARG A 58 4.17 9.39 -11.02
CA ARG A 58 5.39 9.89 -10.38
C ARG A 58 5.42 9.57 -8.89
N ALA A 59 4.29 9.73 -8.21
CA ALA A 59 4.15 9.36 -6.80
C ALA A 59 4.29 7.84 -6.62
N THR A 60 3.75 7.07 -7.56
CA THR A 60 3.89 5.61 -7.55
C THR A 60 5.35 5.18 -7.72
N GLU A 61 6.08 5.82 -8.64
CA GLU A 61 7.51 5.56 -8.82
C GLU A 61 8.31 5.93 -7.58
N LEU A 62 8.00 7.07 -6.96
CA LEU A 62 8.63 7.48 -5.71
C LEU A 62 8.40 6.44 -4.62
N PHE A 63 7.19 5.89 -4.53
CA PHE A 63 6.88 4.82 -3.59
C PHE A 63 7.81 3.63 -3.81
N CYS A 64 7.98 3.20 -5.05
CA CYS A 64 8.79 2.03 -5.38
C CYS A 64 10.26 2.19 -4.97
N ILE A 65 10.81 3.39 -5.01
CA ILE A 65 12.21 3.63 -4.65
C ILE A 65 12.42 4.02 -3.19
N SER A 66 11.37 4.41 -2.47
CA SER A 66 11.50 4.96 -1.12
C SER A 66 10.74 4.17 -0.04
N TRP A 67 9.91 3.21 -0.44
CA TRP A 67 9.13 2.42 0.52
C TRP A 67 10.04 1.58 1.40
N ASN A 68 10.01 1.85 2.69
CA ASN A 68 10.83 1.14 3.68
C ASN A 68 10.05 1.01 4.98
N PRO A 69 9.09 0.07 5.03
CA PRO A 69 8.25 -0.10 6.21
C PRO A 69 9.03 -0.71 7.36
N SER A 70 8.63 -0.36 8.59
CA SER A 70 9.20 -0.95 9.80
C SER A 70 8.76 -2.40 9.99
N ASN A 71 7.60 -2.77 9.48
CA ASN A 71 7.12 -4.15 9.53
C ASN A 71 7.59 -4.91 8.28
N PRO A 72 8.42 -5.99 8.45
CA PRO A 72 8.91 -6.74 7.30
C PRO A 72 7.81 -7.38 6.44
N ASP A 73 6.63 -7.62 7.01
CA ASP A 73 5.51 -8.20 6.27
C ASP A 73 5.01 -7.27 5.17
N PHE A 74 5.27 -5.97 5.27
CA PHE A 74 4.85 -4.97 4.28
C PHE A 74 5.92 -4.66 3.24
N GLN A 75 7.08 -5.30 3.31
CA GLN A 75 8.14 -5.11 2.33
C GLN A 75 7.80 -5.73 0.98
N GLN A 76 6.96 -6.76 0.98
CA GLN A 76 6.52 -7.40 -0.24
C GLN A 76 5.33 -6.67 -0.85
N TYR A 77 5.50 -6.22 -2.09
CA TYR A 77 4.44 -5.59 -2.86
C TYR A 77 4.69 -5.83 -4.34
N ARG A 78 3.70 -5.54 -5.15
CA ARG A 78 3.79 -5.63 -6.61
C ARG A 78 3.28 -4.35 -7.23
N LEU A 79 4.00 -3.88 -8.26
CA LEU A 79 3.53 -2.80 -9.09
C LEU A 79 2.62 -3.37 -10.17
N ARG A 80 1.40 -2.88 -10.24
CA ARG A 80 0.42 -3.32 -11.23
C ARG A 80 0.05 -2.15 -12.14
N LYS A 81 -0.13 -2.45 -13.42
CA LYS A 81 -0.63 -1.47 -14.37
C LYS A 81 -2.14 -1.56 -14.43
N ASP A 82 -2.77 -0.40 -14.54
CA ASP A 82 -4.20 -0.33 -14.84
C ASP A 82 -4.41 -0.81 -16.28
N VAL A 83 -5.35 -1.70 -16.43
CA VAL A 83 -5.66 -2.23 -17.76
C VAL A 83 -7.04 -1.79 -18.15
#